data_9f42b16571b12b42c84bf7e9984046ff
#
_entry.id   9f42b16571b12b42c84bf7e9984046ff
#
_cell.length_a   1.000
_cell.length_b   1.000
_cell.length_c   1.000
_cell.angle_alpha   90.00
_cell.angle_beta   90.00
_cell.angle_gamma   90.00
#
_symmetry.space_group_name_H-M   'P 1'
#
loop_
_entity.id
_entity.type
_entity.pdbx_description
1 polymer ?
#
loop_
_entity_poly.entity_id
_entity_poly.type
_entity_poly.pdbx_seq_one_letter_code
_entity_poly.pdbx_strand_id
1 'polypeptide(L)'
;MAKDIYFNQARVNWYNEWHRYVQDESKDNKFRMIDIDSYEYCSRCRNGIAIIESTYDVGKYNKVAYITADIGTKLGIPAYIVYYNIEGVEHPTFKIAKINAILEEIDPISEGSLVELNELEYIGYLNWLRKQHRCS
;
A
#
# COMPACT_ATOMS: atom_id res chain seq x y z
N MET A 1 -11.65 -22.33 -9.31
CA MET A 1 -10.64 -21.24 -9.14
C MET A 1 -11.30 -19.94 -8.71
N ALA A 2 -12.24 -19.41 -9.49
CA ALA A 2 -12.94 -18.18 -9.12
C ALA A 2 -13.71 -18.28 -7.79
N LYS A 3 -14.36 -19.43 -7.54
CA LYS A 3 -15.08 -19.66 -6.28
C LYS A 3 -14.16 -19.62 -5.06
N ASP A 4 -12.94 -20.13 -5.18
CA ASP A 4 -11.99 -20.16 -4.07
C ASP A 4 -11.51 -18.75 -3.70
N ILE A 5 -11.31 -17.91 -4.71
CA ILE A 5 -10.91 -16.52 -4.49
C ILE A 5 -12.01 -15.76 -3.74
N TYR A 6 -13.26 -15.87 -4.19
CA TYR A 6 -14.39 -15.21 -3.54
C TYR A 6 -14.62 -15.72 -2.12
N PHE A 7 -14.48 -17.02 -1.93
CA PHE A 7 -14.67 -17.65 -0.63
C PHE A 7 -13.62 -17.16 0.38
N ASN A 8 -12.37 -17.09 -0.05
CA ASN A 8 -11.27 -16.60 0.78
C ASN A 8 -11.45 -15.11 1.11
N GLN A 9 -11.90 -14.32 0.14
CA GLN A 9 -12.15 -12.89 0.36
C GLN A 9 -13.28 -12.68 1.36
N ALA A 10 -14.34 -13.47 1.30
CA ALA A 10 -15.44 -13.40 2.25
C ALA A 10 -14.98 -13.72 3.68
N ARG A 11 -14.10 -14.69 3.84
CA ARG A 11 -13.52 -15.04 5.15
C ARG A 11 -12.67 -13.92 5.71
N VAL A 12 -11.84 -13.31 4.89
CA VAL A 12 -11.01 -12.17 5.31
C VAL A 12 -11.89 -10.99 5.72
N ASN A 13 -12.93 -10.70 4.93
CA ASN A 13 -13.86 -9.64 5.24
C ASN A 13 -14.60 -9.90 6.56
N TRP A 14 -15.01 -11.14 6.81
CA TRP A 14 -15.67 -11.52 8.06
C TRP A 14 -14.78 -11.22 9.27
N TYR A 15 -13.52 -11.63 9.23
CA TYR A 15 -12.60 -11.37 10.33
C TYR A 15 -12.39 -9.90 10.58
N ASN A 16 -12.22 -9.11 9.53
CA ASN A 16 -12.03 -7.67 9.64
C ASN A 16 -13.25 -6.98 10.24
N GLU A 17 -14.45 -7.38 9.83
CA GLU A 17 -15.69 -6.85 10.38
C GLU A 17 -15.84 -7.24 11.85
N TRP A 18 -15.56 -8.49 12.19
CA TRP A 18 -15.60 -8.96 13.56
C TRP A 18 -14.62 -8.21 14.45
N HIS A 19 -13.40 -8.00 13.95
CA HIS A 19 -12.37 -7.27 14.70
C HIS A 19 -12.79 -5.82 14.95
N ARG A 20 -13.41 -5.18 13.97
CA ARG A 20 -13.97 -3.83 14.15
C ARG A 20 -15.07 -3.81 15.20
N TYR A 21 -15.94 -4.80 15.17
CA TYR A 21 -16.99 -4.93 16.17
C TYR A 21 -16.39 -5.02 17.57
N VAL A 22 -15.38 -5.86 17.78
CA VAL A 22 -14.70 -5.99 19.06
C VAL A 22 -14.09 -4.66 19.51
N GLN A 23 -13.50 -3.94 18.59
CA GLN A 23 -12.92 -2.64 18.89
C GLN A 23 -13.99 -1.60 19.28
N ASP A 24 -15.12 -1.58 18.56
CA ASP A 24 -16.21 -0.64 18.82
C ASP A 24 -16.87 -0.91 20.19
N GLU A 25 -16.94 -2.18 20.59
CA GLU A 25 -17.45 -2.57 21.89
C GLU A 25 -16.47 -2.28 23.03
N SER A 26 -15.21 -2.05 22.72
CA SER A 26 -14.21 -1.66 23.71
C SER A 26 -14.44 -0.22 24.15
N LYS A 27 -14.37 0.03 25.44
CA LYS A 27 -14.45 1.38 25.99
C LYS A 27 -13.13 2.15 25.88
N ASP A 28 -12.06 1.49 25.45
CA ASP A 28 -10.74 2.08 25.31
C ASP A 28 -10.51 2.46 23.85
N ASN A 29 -10.45 3.78 23.59
CA ASN A 29 -10.27 4.32 22.24
C ASN A 29 -8.80 4.45 21.82
N LYS A 30 -7.85 3.99 22.63
CA LYS A 30 -6.42 4.06 22.30
C LYS A 30 -6.00 3.09 21.21
N PHE A 31 -6.70 1.96 21.11
CA PHE A 31 -6.28 0.88 20.23
C PHE A 31 -7.11 0.88 18.96
N ARG A 32 -6.43 0.84 17.83
CA ARG A 32 -7.04 0.85 16.51
C ARG A 32 -6.40 -0.23 15.64
N MET A 33 -7.17 -0.72 14.69
CA MET A 33 -6.68 -1.67 13.69
C MET A 33 -6.61 -0.94 12.34
N ILE A 34 -5.56 -1.23 11.59
CA ILE A 34 -5.49 -0.85 10.18
C ILE A 34 -5.22 -2.09 9.34
N ASP A 35 -5.69 -2.05 8.10
CA ASP A 35 -5.35 -3.05 7.10
C ASP A 35 -4.13 -2.60 6.33
N ILE A 36 -3.20 -3.51 6.09
CA ILE A 36 -2.06 -3.27 5.21
C ILE A 36 -2.38 -3.93 3.88
N ASP A 37 -2.56 -3.12 2.83
CA ASP A 37 -2.97 -3.64 1.53
C ASP A 37 -1.87 -4.43 0.84
N SER A 38 -0.64 -3.90 0.83
CA SER A 38 0.48 -4.55 0.17
C SER A 38 1.78 -4.31 0.91
N TYR A 39 2.52 -5.35 1.12
CA TYR A 39 3.85 -5.31 1.70
C TYR A 39 4.79 -6.04 0.75
N GLU A 40 5.59 -5.28 0.00
CA GLU A 40 6.61 -5.84 -0.86
C GLU A 40 7.80 -6.26 -0.01
N TYR A 41 8.25 -7.50 -0.17
CA TYR A 41 9.38 -8.01 0.61
C TYR A 41 10.20 -8.98 -0.24
N CYS A 42 11.46 -9.14 0.15
CA CYS A 42 12.34 -10.09 -0.49
C CYS A 42 12.09 -11.50 0.05
N SER A 43 11.69 -12.43 -0.80
CA SER A 43 11.41 -13.80 -0.39
C SER A 43 12.66 -14.52 0.11
N ARG A 44 13.84 -14.07 -0.29
CA ARG A 44 15.10 -14.69 0.08
C ARG A 44 15.55 -14.32 1.48
N CYS A 45 15.60 -13.03 1.80
CA CYS A 45 16.05 -12.57 3.12
C CYS A 45 14.92 -12.10 4.02
N ARG A 46 13.69 -12.01 3.48
CA ARG A 46 12.47 -11.60 4.19
C ARG A 46 12.43 -10.13 4.63
N ASN A 47 13.41 -9.33 4.19
CA ASN A 47 13.40 -7.90 4.47
C ASN A 47 12.39 -7.18 3.58
N GLY A 48 11.76 -6.13 4.12
CA GLY A 48 10.82 -5.32 3.38
C GLY A 48 11.45 -4.48 2.32
N ILE A 49 10.69 -4.19 1.26
CA ILE A 49 11.10 -3.33 0.15
C ILE A 49 10.25 -2.08 0.11
N ALA A 50 8.95 -2.21 0.30
CA ALA A 50 8.02 -1.09 0.30
C ALA A 50 6.71 -1.49 0.97
N ILE A 51 6.01 -0.52 1.52
CA ILE A 51 4.65 -0.71 2.04
C ILE A 51 3.72 0.20 1.23
N ILE A 52 2.62 -0.37 0.73
CA ILE A 52 1.74 0.31 -0.21
C ILE A 52 0.30 0.18 0.26
N GLU A 53 -0.37 1.31 0.40
CA GLU A 53 -1.80 1.37 0.59
C GLU A 53 -2.47 1.70 -0.73
N SER A 54 -3.42 0.89 -1.17
CA SER A 54 -4.13 1.10 -2.42
C SER A 54 -5.56 1.57 -2.16
N THR A 55 -6.04 2.44 -3.02
CA THR A 55 -7.41 2.92 -2.97
C THR A 55 -7.90 3.24 -4.38
N TYR A 56 -9.21 3.13 -4.60
CA TYR A 56 -9.79 3.45 -5.88
C TYR A 56 -9.73 4.97 -6.13
N ASP A 57 -9.41 5.37 -7.35
CA ASP A 57 -9.33 6.79 -7.73
C ASP A 57 -10.74 7.37 -7.93
N VAL A 58 -11.17 8.20 -7.00
CA VAL A 58 -12.45 8.90 -7.06
C VAL A 58 -12.26 10.41 -7.28
N GLY A 59 -11.07 10.82 -7.73
CA GLY A 59 -10.77 12.24 -7.99
C GLY A 59 -10.36 13.02 -6.76
N LYS A 60 -10.15 12.36 -5.62
CA LYS A 60 -9.71 12.97 -4.37
C LYS A 60 -8.41 12.31 -3.93
N TYR A 61 -7.37 13.11 -3.72
CA TYR A 61 -6.01 12.60 -3.45
C TYR A 61 -5.48 13.10 -2.11
N ASN A 62 -6.36 13.30 -1.15
CA ASN A 62 -6.02 13.80 0.17
C ASN A 62 -6.09 12.73 1.26
N LYS A 63 -6.06 11.46 0.87
CA LYS A 63 -6.06 10.37 1.83
C LYS A 63 -4.80 10.45 2.69
N VAL A 64 -4.99 10.29 3.99
CA VAL A 64 -3.90 10.33 4.96
C VAL A 64 -3.70 8.91 5.50
N ALA A 65 -2.46 8.46 5.49
CA ALA A 65 -2.08 7.12 5.95
C ALA A 65 -0.88 7.23 6.89
N TYR A 66 -1.05 7.94 8.01
CA TYR A 66 0.03 8.19 8.97
C TYR A 66 0.64 6.89 9.52
N ILE A 67 -0.20 5.92 9.82
CA ILE A 67 0.28 4.66 10.40
C ILE A 67 1.10 3.87 9.38
N THR A 68 0.64 3.81 8.13
CA THR A 68 1.39 3.17 7.05
C THR A 68 2.75 3.85 6.84
N ALA A 69 2.77 5.18 6.84
CA ALA A 69 4.00 5.96 6.73
C ALA A 69 4.95 5.66 7.90
N ASP A 70 4.42 5.62 9.13
CA ASP A 70 5.21 5.35 10.33
C ASP A 70 5.80 3.94 10.33
N ILE A 71 5.02 2.94 9.92
CA ILE A 71 5.51 1.56 9.81
C ILE A 71 6.65 1.51 8.80
N GLY A 72 6.48 2.11 7.63
CA GLY A 72 7.54 2.17 6.61
C GLY A 72 8.81 2.82 7.14
N THR A 73 8.67 3.95 7.83
CA THR A 73 9.81 4.66 8.41
C THR A 73 10.53 3.82 9.46
N LYS A 74 9.80 3.16 10.33
CA LYS A 74 10.38 2.29 11.37
C LYS A 74 11.09 1.08 10.77
N LEU A 75 10.60 0.55 9.66
CA LEU A 75 11.23 -0.56 8.96
C LEU A 75 12.34 -0.11 8.00
N GLY A 76 12.51 1.19 7.79
CA GLY A 76 13.50 1.73 6.86
C GLY A 76 13.13 1.51 5.40
N ILE A 77 11.84 1.42 5.08
CA ILE A 77 11.35 1.20 3.72
C ILE A 77 10.40 2.33 3.27
N PRO A 78 10.36 2.64 1.96
CA PRO A 78 9.45 3.65 1.46
C PRO A 78 7.99 3.23 1.58
N ALA A 79 7.11 4.21 1.78
CA ALA A 79 5.68 4.01 1.91
C ALA A 79 4.94 4.87 0.89
N TYR A 80 3.88 4.31 0.33
CA TYR A 80 3.11 4.94 -0.74
C TYR A 80 1.62 4.75 -0.56
N ILE A 81 0.84 5.69 -1.12
CA ILE A 81 -0.57 5.48 -1.41
C ILE A 81 -0.70 5.41 -2.93
N VAL A 82 -1.38 4.39 -3.43
CA VAL A 82 -1.63 4.21 -4.86
C VAL A 82 -3.11 4.34 -5.13
N TYR A 83 -3.48 5.34 -5.92
CA TYR A 83 -4.85 5.54 -6.40
C TYR A 83 -4.96 4.87 -7.76
N TYR A 84 -5.77 3.82 -7.87
CA TYR A 84 -5.89 3.07 -9.11
C TYR A 84 -7.24 3.32 -9.77
N ASN A 85 -7.25 3.29 -11.09
CA ASN A 85 -8.45 3.41 -11.90
C ASN A 85 -8.46 2.33 -12.97
N ILE A 86 -9.51 1.51 -12.97
CA ILE A 86 -9.71 0.43 -13.92
C ILE A 86 -11.03 0.55 -14.68
N GLU A 87 -11.90 1.49 -14.31
CA GLU A 87 -13.20 1.66 -14.95
C GLU A 87 -13.12 2.55 -16.20
N GLY A 88 -13.82 2.14 -17.23
CA GLY A 88 -13.93 2.90 -18.47
C GLY A 88 -12.63 3.05 -19.25
N VAL A 89 -11.60 2.26 -18.90
CA VAL A 89 -10.30 2.30 -19.55
C VAL A 89 -9.88 0.91 -19.96
N GLU A 90 -9.16 0.81 -21.07
CA GLU A 90 -8.62 -0.47 -21.56
C GLU A 90 -7.51 -0.99 -20.67
N HIS A 91 -6.70 -0.08 -20.11
CA HIS A 91 -5.59 -0.40 -19.25
C HIS A 91 -5.68 0.40 -17.95
N PRO A 92 -5.28 -0.18 -16.80
CA PRO A 92 -5.30 0.55 -15.54
C PRO A 92 -4.34 1.73 -15.54
N THR A 93 -4.70 2.76 -14.78
CA THR A 93 -3.82 3.90 -14.49
C THR A 93 -3.65 4.03 -12.99
N PHE A 94 -2.52 4.60 -12.58
CA PHE A 94 -2.14 4.69 -11.19
C PHE A 94 -1.64 6.10 -10.87
N LYS A 95 -2.10 6.66 -9.77
CA LYS A 95 -1.50 7.88 -9.22
C LYS A 95 -0.88 7.53 -7.89
N ILE A 96 0.40 7.83 -7.76
CA ILE A 96 1.22 7.38 -6.64
C ILE A 96 1.66 8.58 -5.82
N ALA A 97 1.38 8.54 -4.52
CA ALA A 97 1.83 9.52 -3.56
C ALA A 97 2.81 8.85 -2.60
N LYS A 98 4.01 9.38 -2.50
CA LYS A 98 4.99 8.93 -1.51
C LYS A 98 4.69 9.62 -0.17
N ILE A 99 4.61 8.83 0.90
CA ILE A 99 4.14 9.32 2.20
C ILE A 99 5.18 9.26 3.31
N ASN A 100 6.42 8.87 3.00
CA ASN A 100 7.55 9.02 3.92
C ASN A 100 8.82 9.41 3.17
N ALA A 101 9.88 9.72 3.90
CA ALA A 101 11.12 10.26 3.33
C ALA A 101 12.18 9.18 3.05
N ILE A 102 11.85 7.90 3.18
CA ILE A 102 12.81 6.82 2.95
C ILE A 102 13.17 6.76 1.46
N LEU A 103 14.46 6.63 1.14
CA LEU A 103 15.02 6.66 -0.21
C LEU A 103 14.84 7.99 -0.95
N GLU A 104 14.56 9.08 -0.24
CA GLU A 104 14.24 10.38 -0.86
C GLU A 104 15.31 10.87 -1.82
N GLU A 105 16.59 10.56 -1.55
CA GLU A 105 17.72 11.02 -2.37
C GLU A 105 17.77 10.37 -3.74
N ILE A 106 17.21 9.16 -3.89
CA ILE A 106 17.30 8.40 -5.14
C ILE A 106 15.95 8.04 -5.74
N ASP A 107 14.85 8.18 -4.96
CA ASP A 107 13.50 7.86 -5.43
C ASP A 107 13.05 8.89 -6.47
N PRO A 108 12.68 8.45 -7.70
CA PRO A 108 12.14 9.37 -8.69
C PRO A 108 10.82 10.03 -8.27
N ILE A 109 10.12 9.46 -7.28
CA ILE A 109 8.92 10.08 -6.70
C ILE A 109 9.27 10.68 -5.35
N SER A 110 9.13 12.00 -5.22
CA SER A 110 9.43 12.72 -3.98
C SER A 110 8.27 12.63 -2.99
N GLU A 111 8.59 12.68 -1.70
CA GLU A 111 7.58 12.77 -0.66
C GLU A 111 6.67 13.98 -0.90
N GLY A 112 5.36 13.76 -0.80
CA GLY A 112 4.36 14.80 -1.02
C GLY A 112 3.97 15.03 -2.47
N SER A 113 4.64 14.39 -3.44
CA SER A 113 4.29 14.47 -4.86
C SER A 113 3.25 13.43 -5.21
N LEU A 114 2.39 13.76 -6.18
CA LEU A 114 1.44 12.84 -6.78
C LEU A 114 1.83 12.64 -8.24
N VAL A 115 2.18 11.42 -8.63
CA VAL A 115 2.68 11.11 -9.96
C VAL A 115 1.75 10.12 -10.64
N GLU A 116 1.31 10.43 -11.86
CA GLU A 116 0.49 9.52 -12.65
C GLU A 116 1.36 8.60 -13.49
N LEU A 117 1.12 7.30 -13.39
CA LEU A 117 1.83 6.26 -14.13
C LEU A 117 0.83 5.37 -14.85
N ASN A 118 1.18 4.98 -16.09
CA ASN A 118 0.46 3.90 -16.74
C ASN A 118 0.94 2.55 -16.18
N GLU A 119 0.34 1.46 -16.67
CA GLU A 119 0.66 0.12 -16.17
C GLU A 119 2.14 -0.22 -16.34
N LEU A 120 2.71 0.01 -17.52
CA LEU A 120 4.11 -0.29 -17.79
C LEU A 120 5.05 0.55 -16.94
N GLU A 121 4.72 1.82 -16.76
CA GLU A 121 5.50 2.73 -15.92
C GLU A 121 5.46 2.30 -14.46
N TYR A 122 4.31 1.87 -13.98
CA TYR A 122 4.19 1.39 -12.60
C TYR A 122 4.97 0.09 -12.38
N ILE A 123 4.88 -0.84 -13.33
CA ILE A 123 5.69 -2.07 -13.29
C ILE A 123 7.17 -1.71 -13.23
N GLY A 124 7.59 -0.77 -14.06
CA GLY A 124 8.98 -0.29 -14.06
C GLY A 124 9.40 0.31 -12.73
N TYR A 125 8.52 1.07 -12.10
CA TYR A 125 8.77 1.66 -10.79
C TYR A 125 8.90 0.60 -9.70
N LEU A 126 8.00 -0.39 -9.67
CA LEU A 126 8.09 -1.50 -8.72
C LEU A 126 9.40 -2.29 -8.91
N ASN A 127 9.79 -2.52 -10.15
CA ASN A 127 11.05 -3.19 -10.45
C ASN A 127 12.25 -2.35 -10.01
N TRP A 128 12.16 -1.03 -10.15
CA TRP A 128 13.21 -0.14 -9.64
C TRP A 128 13.33 -0.25 -8.13
N LEU A 129 12.23 -0.25 -7.41
CA LEU A 129 12.22 -0.43 -5.95
C LEU A 129 12.89 -1.74 -5.54
N ARG A 130 12.57 -2.82 -6.23
CA ARG A 130 13.15 -4.13 -5.96
C ARG A 130 14.65 -4.16 -6.20
N LYS A 131 15.13 -3.42 -7.21
CA LYS A 131 16.56 -3.32 -7.51
C LYS A 131 17.36 -2.53 -6.46
N GLN A 132 16.70 -1.69 -5.67
CA GLN A 132 17.37 -0.97 -4.59
C GLN A 132 17.68 -1.88 -3.40
N HIS A 133 17.01 -3.02 -3.33
CA HIS A 133 17.18 -3.97 -2.24
C HIS A 133 18.49 -4.74 -2.36
N ARG A 134 19.14 -4.95 -1.21
CA ARG A 134 20.32 -5.81 -1.08
C ARG A 134 20.10 -6.75 0.11
N CYS A 135 20.28 -8.06 -0.13
CA CYS A 135 20.33 -9.02 0.96
C CYS A 135 21.64 -8.84 1.72
N SER A 136 21.51 -8.71 3.03
CA SER A 136 22.69 -8.60 3.90
C SER A 136 23.15 -9.97 4.39
#